data_559a0da741f23ac455e034ab34483548
#
_entry.id   559a0da741f23ac455e034ab34483548
#
_cell.length_a   1.000
_cell.length_b   1.000
_cell.length_c   1.000
_cell.angle_alpha   90.00
_cell.angle_beta   90.00
_cell.angle_gamma   90.00
#
_symmetry.space_group_name_H-M   'P 1'
#
loop_
_entity.id
_entity.type
_entity.pdbx_description
1 polymer ?
#
loop_
_entity_poly.entity_id
_entity_poly.type
_entity_poly.pdbx_seq_one_letter_code
_entity_poly.pdbx_strand_id
1 'polypeptide(L)'
;MELYYNADGRIYINPEIKNWYEQFIGDKNRPFHILDGDLPLGKWFSEKRSPLLSDSDHAIHTVSSGRPYGLEPDDVGELARHNIHLHLYGDYTQSFWSHWIREAREVAKDHLHLHSYCKPEDWVQEYSQYDAGWLHLFRSDNYGELLRCKWDDLNYPARMCTLAAAGLPMLQRNNNGHLVAAERLIRKLGIGVLFNNIPDLAEQLKDQHALKQVRNNVWTHREQFTFDHHAQELADFFQQVIASKKILQPA
;
A
#
# COMPACT_ATOMS: atom_id res chain seq x y z
N MET A 1 -19.89 -17.88 6.33
CA MET A 1 -20.31 -17.72 7.76
C MET A 1 -19.95 -18.93 8.60
N GLU A 2 -20.24 -20.16 8.16
CA GLU A 2 -19.95 -21.39 8.91
C GLU A 2 -18.47 -21.53 9.33
N LEU A 3 -17.53 -21.29 8.42
CA LEU A 3 -16.10 -21.30 8.71
C LEU A 3 -15.71 -20.27 9.80
N TYR A 4 -16.33 -19.10 9.80
CA TYR A 4 -16.05 -18.07 10.79
C TYR A 4 -16.44 -18.51 12.21
N TYR A 5 -17.64 -19.10 12.37
CA TYR A 5 -18.11 -19.55 13.67
C TYR A 5 -17.40 -20.80 14.19
N ASN A 6 -16.97 -21.68 13.28
CA ASN A 6 -16.34 -22.96 13.66
C ASN A 6 -14.81 -22.89 13.76
N ALA A 7 -14.18 -21.78 13.39
CA ALA A 7 -12.74 -21.61 13.52
C ALA A 7 -12.32 -21.53 14.99
N ASP A 8 -11.30 -22.28 15.38
CA ASP A 8 -10.71 -22.23 16.73
C ASP A 8 -9.90 -20.94 16.96
N GLY A 9 -9.35 -20.35 15.90
CA GLY A 9 -8.66 -19.05 15.87
C GLY A 9 -8.86 -18.38 14.52
N ARG A 10 -8.61 -17.06 14.45
CA ARG A 10 -8.84 -16.25 13.25
C ARG A 10 -7.63 -15.39 12.93
N ILE A 11 -7.35 -15.23 11.64
CA ILE A 11 -6.34 -14.28 11.15
C ILE A 11 -7.05 -13.20 10.35
N TYR A 12 -6.74 -11.95 10.63
CA TYR A 12 -7.28 -10.80 9.92
C TYR A 12 -6.14 -9.99 9.32
N ILE A 13 -6.37 -9.40 8.15
CA ILE A 13 -5.36 -8.57 7.44
C ILE A 13 -4.95 -7.37 8.29
N ASN A 14 -5.91 -6.73 8.96
CA ASN A 14 -5.69 -5.54 9.78
C ASN A 14 -6.78 -5.41 10.87
N PRO A 15 -6.59 -4.49 11.84
CA PRO A 15 -7.56 -4.27 12.91
C PRO A 15 -8.94 -3.81 12.43
N GLU A 16 -9.01 -3.06 11.33
CA GLU A 16 -10.26 -2.54 10.77
C GLU A 16 -11.14 -3.69 10.25
N ILE A 17 -10.56 -4.63 9.50
CA ILE A 17 -11.26 -5.85 9.03
C ILE A 17 -11.72 -6.70 10.22
N LYS A 18 -10.85 -6.90 11.23
CA LYS A 18 -11.25 -7.60 12.47
C LYS A 18 -12.47 -6.95 13.09
N ASN A 19 -12.43 -5.64 13.32
CA ASN A 19 -13.52 -4.91 13.96
C ASN A 19 -14.80 -4.94 13.11
N TRP A 20 -14.70 -4.89 11.79
CA TRP A 20 -15.83 -5.01 10.87
C TRP A 20 -16.52 -6.37 11.02
N TYR A 21 -15.74 -7.47 11.01
CA TYR A 21 -16.28 -8.82 11.18
C TYR A 21 -16.93 -8.99 12.55
N GLU A 22 -16.32 -8.51 13.63
CA GLU A 22 -16.86 -8.62 14.98
C GLU A 22 -18.15 -7.80 15.16
N GLN A 23 -18.22 -6.62 14.55
CA GLN A 23 -19.43 -5.79 14.59
C GLN A 23 -20.54 -6.37 13.72
N PHE A 24 -20.22 -6.88 12.54
CA PHE A 24 -21.21 -7.44 11.59
C PHE A 24 -21.75 -8.79 12.04
N ILE A 25 -20.89 -9.67 12.60
CA ILE A 25 -21.25 -11.05 12.97
C ILE A 25 -21.60 -11.16 14.46
N GLY A 26 -21.04 -10.30 15.29
CA GLY A 26 -21.32 -10.27 16.74
C GLY A 26 -20.53 -11.25 17.61
N ASP A 27 -19.61 -12.03 17.05
CA ASP A 27 -18.75 -12.98 17.79
C ASP A 27 -17.36 -12.38 18.04
N LYS A 28 -17.06 -12.08 19.32
CA LYS A 28 -15.80 -11.42 19.76
C LYS A 28 -14.85 -12.33 20.55
N ASN A 29 -15.23 -13.56 20.84
CA ASN A 29 -14.60 -14.38 21.87
C ASN A 29 -13.57 -15.41 21.34
N ARG A 30 -13.18 -15.34 20.06
CA ARG A 30 -12.17 -16.25 19.51
C ARG A 30 -10.77 -15.64 19.56
N PRO A 31 -9.74 -16.44 19.83
CA PRO A 31 -8.36 -16.02 19.64
C PRO A 31 -8.16 -15.47 18.22
N PHE A 32 -7.40 -14.40 18.09
CA PHE A 32 -7.11 -13.81 16.78
C PHE A 32 -5.67 -13.36 16.67
N HIS A 33 -5.20 -13.25 15.42
CA HIS A 33 -3.92 -12.67 15.06
C HIS A 33 -4.13 -11.68 13.90
N ILE A 34 -3.35 -10.61 13.86
CA ILE A 34 -3.36 -9.66 12.75
C ILE A 34 -2.15 -9.95 11.87
N LEU A 35 -2.40 -10.31 10.62
CA LEU A 35 -1.35 -10.58 9.65
C LEU A 35 -1.88 -10.31 8.23
N ASP A 36 -1.22 -9.42 7.51
CA ASP A 36 -1.48 -9.22 6.09
C ASP A 36 -1.04 -10.47 5.31
N GLY A 37 -1.90 -10.98 4.43
CA GLY A 37 -1.63 -12.18 3.63
C GLY A 37 -0.69 -11.94 2.46
N ASP A 38 -0.46 -10.69 2.08
CA ASP A 38 0.36 -10.29 0.92
C ASP A 38 1.81 -9.94 1.27
N LEU A 39 2.26 -10.23 2.51
CA LEU A 39 3.61 -9.93 2.96
C LEU A 39 4.67 -10.78 2.21
N PRO A 40 5.63 -10.14 1.55
CA PRO A 40 6.73 -10.83 0.88
C PRO A 40 7.79 -11.33 1.87
N LEU A 41 8.71 -12.17 1.37
CA LEU A 41 9.85 -12.63 2.16
C LEU A 41 10.86 -11.50 2.38
N GLY A 42 11.45 -11.42 3.57
CA GLY A 42 12.45 -10.41 3.94
C GLY A 42 13.68 -10.40 3.06
N LYS A 43 14.04 -11.54 2.43
CA LYS A 43 15.16 -11.61 1.47
C LYS A 43 15.06 -10.66 0.29
N TRP A 44 13.86 -10.14 -0.04
CA TRP A 44 13.63 -9.16 -1.10
C TRP A 44 13.86 -7.71 -0.65
N PHE A 45 14.13 -7.48 0.64
CA PHE A 45 14.35 -6.16 1.24
C PHE A 45 15.86 -5.86 1.31
N SER A 46 16.50 -5.78 0.17
CA SER A 46 17.92 -5.45 0.01
C SER A 46 18.25 -4.07 0.61
N GLU A 47 19.51 -3.87 1.01
CA GLU A 47 20.05 -2.56 1.44
C GLU A 47 20.55 -1.70 0.26
N LYS A 48 20.65 -2.29 -0.93
CA LYS A 48 21.25 -1.65 -2.09
C LYS A 48 20.24 -0.78 -2.84
N ARG A 49 20.21 0.52 -2.52
CA ARG A 49 19.39 1.52 -3.20
C ARG A 49 20.08 2.13 -4.40
N SER A 50 19.31 2.59 -5.38
CA SER A 50 19.75 3.43 -6.50
C SER A 50 19.74 4.92 -6.12
N PRO A 51 20.55 5.77 -6.78
CA PRO A 51 20.41 7.21 -6.73
C PRO A 51 19.02 7.64 -7.22
N LEU A 52 18.52 8.80 -6.76
CA LEU A 52 17.26 9.36 -7.25
C LEU A 52 17.41 9.86 -8.69
N LEU A 53 16.39 9.68 -9.51
CA LEU A 53 16.32 10.28 -10.85
C LEU A 53 16.26 11.80 -10.73
N SER A 54 15.52 12.32 -9.75
CA SER A 54 15.41 13.75 -9.44
C SER A 54 16.73 14.44 -9.11
N ASP A 55 17.75 13.69 -8.66
CA ASP A 55 19.10 14.25 -8.45
C ASP A 55 19.77 14.64 -9.78
N SER A 56 19.36 14.05 -10.90
CA SER A 56 19.97 14.26 -12.22
C SER A 56 19.27 15.31 -13.08
N ASP A 57 17.93 15.39 -13.03
CA ASP A 57 17.14 16.25 -13.92
C ASP A 57 16.26 17.28 -13.20
N HIS A 58 16.25 17.24 -11.86
CA HIS A 58 15.46 18.12 -11.00
C HIS A 58 13.93 18.03 -11.20
N ALA A 59 13.46 16.99 -11.89
CA ALA A 59 12.04 16.64 -11.96
C ALA A 59 11.64 15.72 -10.80
N ILE A 60 10.36 15.62 -10.51
CA ILE A 60 9.85 14.66 -9.53
C ILE A 60 9.44 13.39 -10.26
N HIS A 61 9.92 12.25 -9.78
CA HIS A 61 9.61 10.95 -10.38
C HIS A 61 8.79 10.10 -9.42
N THR A 62 7.60 9.71 -9.87
CA THR A 62 6.69 8.87 -9.08
C THR A 62 6.47 7.51 -9.77
N VAL A 63 6.21 6.46 -8.98
CA VAL A 63 6.05 5.11 -9.53
C VAL A 63 4.75 4.44 -9.07
N SER A 64 4.11 3.71 -10.00
CA SER A 64 3.05 2.76 -9.69
C SER A 64 3.51 1.35 -10.05
N SER A 65 3.67 0.49 -9.04
CA SER A 65 3.90 -0.94 -9.23
C SER A 65 2.56 -1.62 -9.50
N GLY A 66 2.28 -1.97 -10.75
CA GLY A 66 1.00 -2.49 -11.21
C GLY A 66 0.05 -1.39 -11.72
N ARG A 67 -1.23 -1.70 -11.75
CA ARG A 67 -2.28 -0.85 -12.36
C ARG A 67 -2.37 0.53 -11.70
N PRO A 68 -2.54 1.62 -12.46
CA PRO A 68 -2.74 2.98 -11.93
C PRO A 68 -4.16 3.17 -11.37
N TYR A 69 -4.54 2.37 -10.36
CA TYR A 69 -5.89 2.32 -9.80
C TYR A 69 -6.30 3.67 -9.22
N GLY A 70 -7.36 4.26 -9.80
CA GLY A 70 -7.93 5.55 -9.41
C GLY A 70 -7.15 6.77 -9.88
N LEU A 71 -6.07 6.60 -10.67
CA LEU A 71 -5.48 7.66 -11.48
C LEU A 71 -6.18 7.71 -12.83
N GLU A 72 -6.74 8.86 -13.17
CA GLU A 72 -7.34 9.10 -14.47
C GLU A 72 -6.31 9.75 -15.42
N PRO A 73 -6.47 9.64 -16.76
CA PRO A 73 -5.57 10.30 -17.72
C PRO A 73 -5.40 11.80 -17.47
N ASP A 74 -6.46 12.51 -17.07
CA ASP A 74 -6.41 13.92 -16.73
C ASP A 74 -5.52 14.21 -15.51
N ASP A 75 -5.51 13.32 -14.48
CA ASP A 75 -4.58 13.43 -13.36
C ASP A 75 -3.13 13.34 -13.83
N VAL A 76 -2.83 12.47 -14.80
CA VAL A 76 -1.48 12.34 -15.38
C VAL A 76 -1.09 13.60 -16.17
N GLY A 77 -2.03 14.18 -16.89
CA GLY A 77 -1.83 15.48 -17.56
C GLY A 77 -1.56 16.60 -16.55
N GLU A 78 -2.21 16.58 -15.39
CA GLU A 78 -1.96 17.55 -14.32
C GLU A 78 -0.60 17.34 -13.65
N LEU A 79 -0.19 16.10 -13.39
CA LEU A 79 1.18 15.80 -12.93
C LEU A 79 2.24 16.36 -13.88
N ALA A 80 2.05 16.16 -15.18
CA ALA A 80 2.97 16.70 -16.21
C ALA A 80 3.10 18.23 -16.17
N ARG A 81 2.00 18.96 -15.92
CA ARG A 81 2.03 20.42 -15.75
C ARG A 81 2.87 20.90 -14.55
N HIS A 82 3.03 20.01 -13.56
CA HIS A 82 3.89 20.27 -12.38
C HIS A 82 5.30 19.67 -12.49
N ASN A 83 5.69 19.20 -13.68
CA ASN A 83 6.96 18.49 -13.93
C ASN A 83 7.14 17.25 -13.06
N ILE A 84 6.06 16.50 -12.89
CA ILE A 84 6.04 15.24 -12.17
C ILE A 84 5.87 14.10 -13.18
N HIS A 85 6.85 13.19 -13.21
CA HIS A 85 6.85 12.02 -14.06
C HIS A 85 6.13 10.85 -13.39
N LEU A 86 5.35 10.11 -14.15
CA LEU A 86 4.70 8.88 -13.74
C LEU A 86 5.34 7.68 -14.43
N HIS A 87 5.88 6.75 -13.64
CA HIS A 87 6.45 5.49 -14.11
C HIS A 87 5.51 4.33 -13.76
N LEU A 88 5.09 3.57 -14.76
CA LEU A 88 4.17 2.44 -14.60
C LEU A 88 4.90 1.13 -14.91
N TYR A 89 4.80 0.17 -13.97
CA TYR A 89 5.38 -1.16 -14.10
C TYR A 89 4.29 -2.20 -14.26
N GLY A 90 4.22 -2.87 -15.41
CA GLY A 90 3.23 -3.93 -15.64
C GLY A 90 2.96 -4.22 -17.11
N ASP A 91 1.96 -5.05 -17.34
CA ASP A 91 1.41 -5.33 -18.67
C ASP A 91 0.14 -4.49 -18.91
N TYR A 92 0.23 -3.58 -19.85
CA TYR A 92 -0.85 -2.64 -20.23
C TYR A 92 -1.42 -2.93 -21.62
N THR A 93 -1.22 -4.13 -22.15
CA THR A 93 -1.69 -4.53 -23.48
C THR A 93 -3.17 -4.90 -23.51
N GLN A 94 -3.78 -5.19 -22.35
CA GLN A 94 -5.20 -5.51 -22.23
C GLN A 94 -6.08 -4.32 -22.60
N SER A 95 -7.22 -4.57 -23.25
CA SER A 95 -8.07 -3.59 -23.92
C SER A 95 -8.39 -2.33 -23.11
N PHE A 96 -8.79 -2.47 -21.84
CA PHE A 96 -9.09 -1.33 -20.96
C PHE A 96 -7.84 -0.48 -20.71
N TRP A 97 -6.72 -1.12 -20.31
CA TRP A 97 -5.48 -0.41 -19.99
C TRP A 97 -4.81 0.18 -21.23
N SER A 98 -4.92 -0.46 -22.39
CA SER A 98 -4.40 0.10 -23.64
C SER A 98 -5.12 1.40 -24.04
N HIS A 99 -6.41 1.51 -23.74
CA HIS A 99 -7.17 2.76 -23.93
C HIS A 99 -6.70 3.85 -22.96
N TRP A 100 -6.65 3.54 -21.67
CA TRP A 100 -6.15 4.44 -20.63
C TRP A 100 -4.73 4.97 -20.95
N ILE A 101 -3.81 4.09 -21.35
CA ILE A 101 -2.43 4.46 -21.71
C ILE A 101 -2.40 5.41 -22.92
N ARG A 102 -3.25 5.16 -23.93
CA ARG A 102 -3.34 6.03 -25.10
C ARG A 102 -3.78 7.44 -24.71
N GLU A 103 -4.84 7.56 -23.93
CA GLU A 103 -5.36 8.85 -23.46
C GLU A 103 -4.34 9.58 -22.56
N ALA A 104 -3.72 8.88 -21.61
CA ALA A 104 -2.70 9.46 -20.77
C ALA A 104 -1.47 9.94 -21.55
N ARG A 105 -1.07 9.23 -22.62
CA ARG A 105 0.01 9.67 -23.51
C ARG A 105 -0.33 10.91 -24.33
N GLU A 106 -1.59 11.12 -24.68
CA GLU A 106 -2.02 12.31 -25.40
C GLU A 106 -1.83 13.58 -24.54
N VAL A 107 -2.07 13.48 -23.22
CA VAL A 107 -2.03 14.63 -22.30
C VAL A 107 -0.68 14.79 -21.56
N ALA A 108 0.15 13.74 -21.48
CA ALA A 108 1.38 13.73 -20.70
C ALA A 108 2.53 12.94 -21.37
N LYS A 109 2.70 13.07 -22.68
CA LYS A 109 3.61 12.26 -23.51
C LYS A 109 5.00 12.07 -22.90
N ASP A 110 5.65 13.15 -22.52
CA ASP A 110 7.05 13.13 -22.06
C ASP A 110 7.17 12.84 -20.56
N HIS A 111 6.05 12.73 -19.83
CA HIS A 111 6.00 12.50 -18.39
C HIS A 111 5.41 11.13 -18.01
N LEU A 112 4.96 10.34 -18.99
CA LEU A 112 4.47 8.98 -18.76
C LEU A 112 5.46 7.95 -19.30
N HIS A 113 6.01 7.14 -18.39
CA HIS A 113 7.00 6.12 -18.72
C HIS A 113 6.43 4.72 -18.42
N LEU A 114 6.57 3.82 -19.39
CA LEU A 114 6.09 2.45 -19.26
C LEU A 114 7.28 1.49 -19.13
N HIS A 115 7.23 0.65 -18.11
CA HIS A 115 8.24 -0.35 -17.82
C HIS A 115 7.63 -1.75 -17.79
N SER A 116 8.46 -2.75 -18.04
CA SER A 116 8.12 -4.15 -17.85
C SER A 116 7.93 -4.46 -16.37
N TYR A 117 7.36 -5.63 -16.09
CA TYR A 117 7.26 -6.14 -14.73
C TYR A 117 8.65 -6.22 -14.06
N CYS A 118 8.73 -5.70 -12.82
CA CYS A 118 9.92 -5.79 -11.98
C CYS A 118 9.81 -7.00 -11.05
N LYS A 119 10.85 -7.84 -11.02
CA LYS A 119 10.90 -9.02 -10.16
C LYS A 119 11.16 -8.62 -8.69
N PRO A 120 10.74 -9.46 -7.71
CA PRO A 120 10.96 -9.15 -6.30
C PRO A 120 12.42 -8.91 -5.92
N GLU A 121 13.37 -9.62 -6.53
CA GLU A 121 14.81 -9.48 -6.30
C GLU A 121 15.34 -8.08 -6.64
N ASP A 122 14.68 -7.40 -7.57
CA ASP A 122 15.11 -6.12 -8.13
C ASP A 122 14.33 -4.93 -7.53
N TRP A 123 13.29 -5.16 -6.70
CA TRP A 123 12.40 -4.11 -6.20
C TRP A 123 13.15 -2.93 -5.57
N VAL A 124 14.11 -3.21 -4.69
CA VAL A 124 14.82 -2.14 -3.99
C VAL A 124 15.65 -1.33 -4.98
N GLN A 125 16.43 -1.97 -5.82
CA GLN A 125 17.28 -1.30 -6.78
C GLN A 125 16.47 -0.54 -7.82
N GLU A 126 15.37 -1.14 -8.34
CA GLU A 126 14.56 -0.55 -9.40
C GLU A 126 13.67 0.58 -8.88
N TYR A 127 13.00 0.39 -7.73
CA TYR A 127 12.03 1.39 -7.27
C TYR A 127 12.64 2.49 -6.39
N SER A 128 13.78 2.28 -5.72
CA SER A 128 14.36 3.30 -4.85
C SER A 128 14.87 4.55 -5.57
N GLN A 129 14.96 4.52 -6.90
CA GLN A 129 15.32 5.67 -7.75
C GLN A 129 14.19 6.72 -7.89
N TYR A 130 12.97 6.40 -7.46
CA TYR A 130 11.82 7.30 -7.52
C TYR A 130 11.66 8.10 -6.22
N ASP A 131 10.98 9.26 -6.31
CA ASP A 131 10.73 10.13 -5.16
C ASP A 131 9.60 9.61 -4.28
N ALA A 132 8.56 9.02 -4.88
CA ALA A 132 7.40 8.46 -4.16
C ALA A 132 6.68 7.39 -5.00
N GLY A 133 5.82 6.60 -4.35
CA GLY A 133 5.05 5.55 -4.99
C GLY A 133 3.54 5.65 -4.72
N TRP A 134 2.73 5.35 -5.75
CA TRP A 134 1.28 5.45 -5.71
C TRP A 134 0.65 4.23 -5.06
N LEU A 135 -0.26 4.45 -4.11
CA LEU A 135 -1.22 3.46 -3.66
C LEU A 135 -2.49 3.47 -4.54
N HIS A 136 -3.55 2.79 -4.10
CA HIS A 136 -4.85 2.85 -4.75
C HIS A 136 -5.53 4.17 -4.40
N LEU A 137 -5.91 4.95 -5.41
CA LEU A 137 -6.63 6.20 -5.22
C LEU A 137 -8.14 5.95 -5.37
N PHE A 138 -8.87 6.27 -4.34
CA PHE A 138 -10.34 6.22 -4.32
C PHE A 138 -10.88 7.28 -3.37
N ARG A 139 -12.18 7.55 -3.48
CA ARG A 139 -12.91 8.38 -2.53
C ARG A 139 -13.83 7.48 -1.72
N SER A 140 -13.66 7.50 -0.42
CA SER A 140 -14.55 6.79 0.49
C SER A 140 -15.85 7.58 0.69
N ASP A 141 -16.95 6.86 0.93
CA ASP A 141 -18.26 7.38 1.25
C ASP A 141 -18.86 6.77 2.55
N ASN A 142 -17.99 6.20 3.41
CA ASN A 142 -18.39 5.51 4.62
C ASN A 142 -18.67 6.44 5.82
N TYR A 143 -18.33 7.74 5.75
CA TYR A 143 -18.53 8.75 6.79
C TYR A 143 -17.99 8.36 8.18
N GLY A 144 -16.93 7.55 8.21
CA GLY A 144 -16.34 7.01 9.44
C GLY A 144 -17.12 5.85 10.08
N GLU A 145 -18.18 5.38 9.45
CA GLU A 145 -19.02 4.28 9.92
C GLU A 145 -18.46 2.93 9.42
N LEU A 146 -18.03 2.10 10.34
CA LEU A 146 -17.33 0.83 10.01
C LEU A 146 -18.18 -0.12 9.14
N LEU A 147 -19.48 -0.23 9.39
CA LEU A 147 -20.38 -1.12 8.62
C LEU A 147 -20.72 -0.60 7.22
N ARG A 148 -20.39 0.66 6.91
CA ARG A 148 -20.50 1.23 5.57
C ARG A 148 -19.22 1.08 4.75
N CYS A 149 -18.13 0.61 5.37
CA CYS A 149 -16.87 0.40 4.69
C CYS A 149 -17.00 -0.64 3.58
N LYS A 150 -16.42 -0.33 2.44
CA LYS A 150 -16.21 -1.23 1.31
C LYS A 150 -14.86 -1.92 1.42
N TRP A 151 -14.59 -2.87 0.53
CA TRP A 151 -13.30 -3.58 0.51
C TRP A 151 -12.11 -2.62 0.38
N ASP A 152 -12.19 -1.65 -0.50
CA ASP A 152 -11.10 -0.67 -0.71
C ASP A 152 -10.80 0.15 0.56
N ASP A 153 -11.82 0.44 1.38
CA ASP A 153 -11.63 1.15 2.64
C ASP A 153 -10.84 0.33 3.67
N LEU A 154 -11.03 -0.99 3.65
CA LEU A 154 -10.52 -1.90 4.69
C LEU A 154 -9.26 -2.65 4.26
N ASN A 155 -8.93 -2.69 2.96
CA ASN A 155 -7.81 -3.46 2.44
C ASN A 155 -6.48 -2.70 2.53
N TYR A 156 -5.38 -3.46 2.63
CA TYR A 156 -4.02 -2.98 2.36
C TYR A 156 -3.65 -3.38 0.92
N PRO A 157 -3.37 -2.41 0.02
CA PRO A 157 -2.90 -2.75 -1.32
C PRO A 157 -1.54 -3.47 -1.27
N ALA A 158 -1.40 -4.62 -1.91
CA ALA A 158 -0.15 -5.41 -1.93
C ALA A 158 1.10 -4.61 -2.31
N ARG A 159 0.93 -3.57 -3.14
CA ARG A 159 2.02 -2.65 -3.50
C ARG A 159 2.61 -1.87 -2.32
N MET A 160 1.93 -1.78 -1.18
CA MET A 160 2.51 -1.18 0.03
C MET A 160 3.81 -1.89 0.42
N CYS A 161 3.84 -3.22 0.31
CA CYS A 161 5.03 -4.01 0.59
C CYS A 161 6.17 -3.73 -0.39
N THR A 162 5.85 -3.59 -1.68
CA THR A 162 6.84 -3.24 -2.72
C THR A 162 7.43 -1.84 -2.49
N LEU A 163 6.57 -0.86 -2.17
CA LEU A 163 7.01 0.50 -1.88
C LEU A 163 7.82 0.58 -0.58
N ALA A 164 7.39 -0.16 0.45
CA ALA A 164 8.13 -0.27 1.70
C ALA A 164 9.53 -0.89 1.50
N ALA A 165 9.64 -1.95 0.69
CA ALA A 165 10.93 -2.56 0.35
C ALA A 165 11.92 -1.54 -0.21
N ALA A 166 11.46 -0.68 -1.11
CA ALA A 166 12.28 0.35 -1.76
C ALA A 166 12.46 1.63 -0.91
N GLY A 167 11.82 1.73 0.25
CA GLY A 167 11.86 2.92 1.10
C GLY A 167 11.12 4.12 0.52
N LEU A 168 10.06 3.90 -0.26
CA LEU A 168 9.33 4.97 -0.96
C LEU A 168 8.21 5.56 -0.12
N PRO A 169 8.12 6.90 -0.01
CA PRO A 169 6.93 7.59 0.46
C PRO A 169 5.68 7.13 -0.31
N MET A 170 4.62 6.76 0.41
CA MET A 170 3.39 6.23 -0.18
C MET A 170 2.41 7.36 -0.44
N LEU A 171 2.02 7.56 -1.71
CA LEU A 171 1.05 8.57 -2.12
C LEU A 171 -0.37 8.03 -1.98
N GLN A 172 -1.17 8.65 -1.13
CA GLN A 172 -2.54 8.25 -0.86
C GLN A 172 -3.46 9.46 -0.87
N ARG A 173 -4.65 9.32 -1.48
CA ARG A 173 -5.69 10.34 -1.40
C ARG A 173 -6.17 10.50 0.05
N ASN A 174 -6.33 11.74 0.50
CA ASN A 174 -6.85 12.06 1.82
C ASN A 174 -8.38 11.86 1.83
N ASN A 175 -8.84 10.90 2.63
CA ASN A 175 -10.26 10.62 2.85
C ASN A 175 -10.68 11.14 4.24
N ASN A 176 -10.44 12.42 4.51
CA ASN A 176 -10.72 13.03 5.78
C ASN A 176 -12.19 12.83 6.22
N GLY A 177 -12.37 12.40 7.47
CA GLY A 177 -13.70 12.07 8.01
C GLY A 177 -14.20 10.65 7.67
N HIS A 178 -13.45 9.90 6.88
CA HIS A 178 -13.75 8.51 6.53
C HIS A 178 -12.79 7.52 7.20
N LEU A 179 -13.19 6.26 7.26
CA LEU A 179 -12.37 5.18 7.78
C LEU A 179 -11.69 4.47 6.60
N VAL A 180 -10.36 4.65 6.45
CA VAL A 180 -9.55 4.00 5.43
C VAL A 180 -8.34 3.36 6.11
N ALA A 181 -8.25 2.03 6.07
CA ALA A 181 -7.23 1.26 6.80
C ALA A 181 -5.81 1.62 6.36
N ALA A 182 -5.55 1.69 5.06
CA ALA A 182 -4.24 2.07 4.51
C ALA A 182 -3.83 3.49 4.95
N GLU A 183 -4.76 4.46 4.92
CA GLU A 183 -4.51 5.83 5.37
C GLU A 183 -4.16 5.90 6.86
N ARG A 184 -4.86 5.13 7.71
CA ARG A 184 -4.55 5.03 9.14
C ARG A 184 -3.14 4.49 9.39
N LEU A 185 -2.75 3.44 8.66
CA LEU A 185 -1.40 2.88 8.78
C LEU A 185 -0.33 3.89 8.35
N ILE A 186 -0.54 4.56 7.21
CA ILE A 186 0.34 5.61 6.69
C ILE A 186 0.53 6.73 7.72
N ARG A 187 -0.56 7.23 8.30
CA ARG A 187 -0.50 8.27 9.36
C ARG A 187 0.22 7.79 10.60
N LYS A 188 -0.09 6.57 11.08
CA LYS A 188 0.49 5.98 12.27
C LYS A 188 2.02 5.84 12.17
N LEU A 189 2.52 5.44 11.01
CA LEU A 189 3.95 5.20 10.80
C LEU A 189 4.68 6.41 10.18
N GLY A 190 3.95 7.43 9.71
CA GLY A 190 4.53 8.58 9.03
C GLY A 190 5.21 8.22 7.70
N ILE A 191 4.66 7.24 6.96
CA ILE A 191 5.30 6.62 5.78
C ILE A 191 4.74 7.09 4.44
N GLY A 192 3.91 8.13 4.41
CA GLY A 192 3.34 8.59 3.14
C GLY A 192 2.93 10.05 3.14
N VAL A 193 2.50 10.48 1.98
CA VAL A 193 1.97 11.81 1.68
C VAL A 193 0.47 11.68 1.40
N LEU A 194 -0.32 12.36 2.20
CA LEU A 194 -1.77 12.40 2.06
C LEU A 194 -2.18 13.70 1.37
N PHE A 195 -2.86 13.59 0.24
CA PHE A 195 -3.18 14.74 -0.60
C PHE A 195 -4.66 14.78 -1.01
N ASN A 196 -5.18 15.99 -1.27
CA ASN A 196 -6.57 16.22 -1.64
C ASN A 196 -6.80 16.22 -3.17
N ASN A 197 -5.81 16.74 -3.91
CA ASN A 197 -5.78 16.84 -5.38
C ASN A 197 -4.33 16.91 -5.87
N ILE A 198 -4.12 16.87 -7.19
CA ILE A 198 -2.77 16.88 -7.78
C ILE A 198 -1.99 18.18 -7.48
N PRO A 199 -2.58 19.39 -7.55
CA PRO A 199 -1.87 20.60 -7.13
C PRO A 199 -1.38 20.57 -5.67
N ASP A 200 -2.21 20.10 -4.73
CA ASP A 200 -1.82 19.91 -3.33
C ASP A 200 -0.66 18.90 -3.20
N LEU A 201 -0.73 17.77 -3.91
CA LEU A 201 0.35 16.80 -3.97
C LEU A 201 1.65 17.42 -4.50
N ALA A 202 1.56 18.17 -5.60
CA ALA A 202 2.71 18.80 -6.23
C ALA A 202 3.44 19.76 -5.27
N GLU A 203 2.71 20.55 -4.49
CA GLU A 203 3.32 21.43 -3.47
C GLU A 203 3.98 20.62 -2.34
N GLN A 204 3.34 19.53 -1.87
CA GLN A 204 3.93 18.68 -0.84
C GLN A 204 5.21 17.96 -1.32
N LEU A 205 5.26 17.52 -2.58
CA LEU A 205 6.42 16.82 -3.16
C LEU A 205 7.63 17.78 -3.40
N LYS A 206 7.41 19.09 -3.48
CA LYS A 206 8.49 20.10 -3.56
C LYS A 206 9.23 20.26 -2.23
N ASP A 207 8.60 19.93 -1.10
CA ASP A 207 9.26 19.98 0.21
C ASP A 207 10.19 18.76 0.38
N GLN A 208 11.40 18.90 -0.13
CA GLN A 208 12.43 17.87 -0.09
C GLN A 208 12.81 17.44 1.33
N HIS A 209 12.71 18.37 2.30
CA HIS A 209 12.99 18.02 3.70
C HIS A 209 11.91 17.12 4.28
N ALA A 210 10.64 17.46 4.11
CA ALA A 210 9.52 16.64 4.54
C ALA A 210 9.53 15.27 3.83
N LEU A 211 9.78 15.25 2.52
CA LEU A 211 9.82 14.01 1.74
C LEU A 211 10.96 13.09 2.20
N LYS A 212 12.13 13.64 2.49
CA LYS A 212 13.26 12.88 3.05
C LYS A 212 12.92 12.29 4.44
N GLN A 213 12.19 13.02 5.28
CA GLN A 213 11.75 12.52 6.58
C GLN A 213 10.80 11.34 6.40
N VAL A 214 9.81 11.44 5.51
CA VAL A 214 8.87 10.34 5.19
C VAL A 214 9.64 9.13 4.67
N ARG A 215 10.58 9.32 3.74
CA ARG A 215 11.44 8.25 3.21
C ARG A 215 12.24 7.54 4.31
N ASN A 216 12.80 8.29 5.27
CA ASN A 216 13.49 7.72 6.42
C ASN A 216 12.55 6.89 7.31
N ASN A 217 11.31 7.36 7.52
CA ASN A 217 10.32 6.62 8.27
C ASN A 217 9.97 5.30 7.57
N VAL A 218 9.75 5.31 6.23
CA VAL A 218 9.52 4.08 5.46
C VAL A 218 10.68 3.10 5.66
N TRP A 219 11.91 3.59 5.51
CA TRP A 219 13.11 2.77 5.65
C TRP A 219 13.24 2.16 7.04
N THR A 220 12.90 2.91 8.08
CA THR A 220 12.93 2.44 9.48
C THR A 220 11.87 1.36 9.75
N HIS A 221 10.69 1.49 9.15
CA HIS A 221 9.57 0.60 9.40
C HIS A 221 9.43 -0.54 8.38
N ARG A 222 10.28 -0.60 7.34
CA ARG A 222 10.09 -1.48 6.18
C ARG A 222 10.02 -2.98 6.54
N GLU A 223 10.76 -3.44 7.55
CA GLU A 223 10.75 -4.84 7.95
C GLU A 223 9.39 -5.34 8.41
N GLN A 224 8.54 -4.45 8.95
CA GLN A 224 7.16 -4.78 9.33
C GLN A 224 6.29 -5.18 8.11
N PHE A 225 6.76 -4.91 6.89
CA PHE A 225 6.12 -5.29 5.64
C PHE A 225 6.69 -6.60 5.06
N THR A 226 7.34 -7.42 5.89
CA THR A 226 7.84 -8.75 5.51
C THR A 226 7.16 -9.84 6.32
N PHE A 227 6.97 -11.02 5.70
CA PHE A 227 6.46 -12.19 6.41
C PHE A 227 7.40 -12.63 7.55
N ASP A 228 8.72 -12.54 7.32
CA ASP A 228 9.75 -12.95 8.28
C ASP A 228 9.61 -12.23 9.62
N HIS A 229 9.23 -10.94 9.60
CA HIS A 229 9.01 -10.14 10.81
C HIS A 229 7.90 -10.71 11.70
N HIS A 230 6.86 -11.30 11.11
CA HIS A 230 5.67 -11.79 11.80
C HIS A 230 5.67 -13.31 12.02
N ALA A 231 6.62 -14.04 11.45
CA ALA A 231 6.60 -15.50 11.41
C ALA A 231 6.57 -16.14 12.82
N GLN A 232 7.32 -15.60 13.77
CA GLN A 232 7.36 -16.12 15.14
C GLN A 232 6.03 -15.89 15.86
N GLU A 233 5.46 -14.70 15.78
CA GLU A 233 4.16 -14.38 16.40
C GLU A 233 3.03 -15.24 15.82
N LEU A 234 3.08 -15.52 14.52
CA LEU A 234 2.12 -16.42 13.86
C LEU A 234 2.27 -17.86 14.38
N ALA A 235 3.51 -18.34 14.54
CA ALA A 235 3.76 -19.68 15.08
C ALA A 235 3.26 -19.81 16.54
N ASP A 236 3.52 -18.79 17.35
CA ASP A 236 3.07 -18.73 18.74
C ASP A 236 1.53 -18.70 18.83
N PHE A 237 0.88 -17.94 17.94
CA PHE A 237 -0.57 -17.92 17.82
C PHE A 237 -1.16 -19.31 17.52
N PHE A 238 -0.59 -20.03 16.54
CA PHE A 238 -1.03 -21.41 16.27
C PHE A 238 -0.85 -22.35 17.46
N GLN A 239 0.28 -22.26 18.16
CA GLN A 239 0.52 -23.06 19.37
C GLN A 239 -0.52 -22.77 20.45
N GLN A 240 -0.84 -21.48 20.67
CA GLN A 240 -1.87 -21.06 21.63
C GLN A 240 -3.25 -21.65 21.29
N VAL A 241 -3.66 -21.56 20.01
CA VAL A 241 -4.95 -22.10 19.56
C VAL A 241 -5.01 -23.62 19.75
N ILE A 242 -3.95 -24.35 19.39
CA ILE A 242 -3.86 -25.81 19.57
C ILE A 242 -3.93 -26.20 21.06
N ALA A 243 -3.21 -25.49 21.93
CA ALA A 243 -3.19 -25.76 23.36
C ALA A 243 -4.58 -25.53 24.01
N SER A 244 -5.27 -24.46 23.64
CA SER A 244 -6.61 -24.16 24.16
C SER A 244 -7.64 -25.23 23.76
N LYS A 245 -7.51 -25.85 22.58
CA LYS A 245 -8.39 -26.93 22.13
C LYS A 245 -8.18 -28.23 22.92
N LYS A 246 -6.95 -28.57 23.29
CA LYS A 246 -6.63 -29.77 24.09
C LYS A 246 -7.22 -29.70 25.49
N ILE A 247 -7.36 -28.53 26.08
CA ILE A 247 -7.94 -28.32 27.41
C ILE A 247 -9.47 -28.55 27.40
N LEU A 248 -10.12 -28.33 26.25
CA LEU A 248 -11.57 -28.44 26.10
C LEU A 248 -12.06 -29.86 25.69
N GLN A 249 -11.15 -30.83 25.44
CA GLN A 249 -11.49 -32.22 25.22
C GLN A 249 -11.18 -32.99 26.51
N PRO A 250 -12.20 -33.33 27.34
CA PRO A 250 -12.00 -34.26 28.47
C PRO A 250 -11.59 -35.61 27.92
N ALA A 251 -10.67 -36.27 28.60
CA ALA A 251 -10.18 -37.61 28.30
C ALA A 251 -11.29 -38.67 28.36
#